data_6f09248a26c0c032c582dfc36343c08d
#
_entry.id   6f09248a26c0c032c582dfc36343c08d
#
_cell.length_a   1.000
_cell.length_b   1.000
_cell.length_c   1.000
_cell.angle_alpha   90.00
_cell.angle_beta   90.00
_cell.angle_gamma   90.00
#
_symmetry.space_group_name_H-M   'P 1'
#
loop_
_entity.id
_entity.type
_entity.pdbx_description
1 polymer ?
#
loop_
_entity_poly.entity_id
_entity_poly.type
_entity_poly.pdbx_seq_one_letter_code
_entity_poly.pdbx_strand_id
1 'polypeptide(L)'
;MNKETKMNSIKEILTKTNVNTLVIDAKTDNGHVLFDTQSSETDILKNERIKYDAATLEELRKIKDLYLIARIVVFQDPLFAKTFKEEAIFDSKNNRIYSQNEQYFLDPSSQRARDYTLSLAVEACQMGFNEIQFDYIRYPDSTYQYMVFKEKNNYLNRTNNINSFLGEAKEALHKEGCLVSADIFGFILTNTEDGGIGQNLETIIESVDFISPMVYPSHYSNGSFGYQYPNNHPYEVVSAALNDGLERGVPEIQLRPFLQGFWHSIADVKENIEAAEDKNLDWLIWNILSTYELDYFTKLES
;
A
#
# COMPACT_ATOMS: atom_id res chain seq x y z
N MET A 1 2.24 22.02 8.41
CA MET A 1 3.72 21.95 8.51
C MET A 1 4.29 22.10 7.10
N ASN A 2 5.32 22.90 6.88
CA ASN A 2 5.93 23.03 5.56
C ASN A 2 6.83 21.82 5.24
N LYS A 3 7.27 21.67 3.95
CA LYS A 3 8.07 20.54 3.48
C LYS A 3 9.39 20.38 4.25
N GLU A 4 10.07 21.47 4.54
CA GLU A 4 11.35 21.49 5.26
C GLU A 4 11.19 21.01 6.71
N THR A 5 10.15 21.50 7.41
CA THR A 5 9.86 21.08 8.78
C THR A 5 9.55 19.58 8.87
N LYS A 6 8.79 19.03 7.91
CA LYS A 6 8.51 17.57 7.84
C LYS A 6 9.79 16.77 7.64
N MET A 7 10.64 17.20 6.70
CA MET A 7 11.92 16.51 6.43
C MET A 7 12.84 16.53 7.64
N ASN A 8 12.89 17.66 8.38
CA ASN A 8 13.69 17.76 9.59
C ASN A 8 13.18 16.84 10.70
N SER A 9 11.85 16.72 10.88
CA SER A 9 11.24 15.79 11.82
C SER A 9 11.58 14.33 11.46
N ILE A 10 11.47 13.96 10.17
CA ILE A 10 11.84 12.62 9.71
C ILE A 10 13.33 12.34 9.98
N LYS A 11 14.22 13.28 9.66
CA LYS A 11 15.65 13.11 9.93
C LYS A 11 15.95 12.96 11.42
N GLU A 12 15.22 13.68 12.27
CA GLU A 12 15.34 13.56 13.72
C GLU A 12 14.93 12.15 14.20
N ILE A 13 13.81 11.63 13.71
CA ILE A 13 13.35 10.26 14.03
C ILE A 13 14.40 9.24 13.61
N LEU A 14 14.88 9.29 12.35
CA LEU A 14 15.89 8.37 11.83
C LEU A 14 17.22 8.41 12.59
N THR A 15 17.54 9.54 13.22
CA THR A 15 18.81 9.69 13.97
C THR A 15 18.70 9.35 15.45
N LYS A 16 17.51 9.46 16.04
CA LYS A 16 17.30 9.30 17.48
C LYS A 16 16.59 8.00 17.88
N THR A 17 16.12 7.24 16.89
CA THR A 17 15.35 6.00 17.13
C THR A 17 15.89 4.85 16.28
N ASN A 18 15.31 3.67 16.42
CA ASN A 18 15.64 2.49 15.60
C ASN A 18 14.86 2.44 14.27
N VAL A 19 14.08 3.48 13.95
CA VAL A 19 13.40 3.56 12.64
C VAL A 19 14.45 3.68 11.54
N ASN A 20 14.41 2.76 10.59
CA ASN A 20 15.39 2.64 9.51
C ASN A 20 14.77 2.59 8.12
N THR A 21 13.47 2.78 8.00
CA THR A 21 12.75 2.60 6.74
C THR A 21 11.91 3.83 6.42
N LEU A 22 11.94 4.25 5.14
CA LEU A 22 11.04 5.27 4.62
C LEU A 22 10.22 4.71 3.46
N VAL A 23 8.90 4.85 3.55
CA VAL A 23 7.98 4.65 2.43
C VAL A 23 7.76 5.99 1.74
N ILE A 24 8.06 6.05 0.44
CA ILE A 24 7.98 7.26 -0.38
C ILE A 24 7.01 6.99 -1.53
N ASP A 25 5.99 7.84 -1.68
CA ASP A 25 5.09 7.75 -2.80
C ASP A 25 5.84 7.96 -4.12
N ALA A 26 5.82 6.96 -4.99
CA ALA A 26 6.28 7.05 -6.37
C ALA A 26 5.11 7.34 -7.32
N LYS A 27 3.94 6.74 -7.08
CA LYS A 27 2.68 7.05 -7.79
C LYS A 27 1.52 7.12 -6.81
N THR A 28 0.74 8.20 -6.88
CA THR A 28 -0.35 8.50 -5.94
C THR A 28 -1.69 7.92 -6.40
N ASP A 29 -2.68 7.91 -5.51
CA ASP A 29 -4.08 7.55 -5.75
C ASP A 29 -4.84 8.48 -6.72
N ASN A 30 -4.27 9.65 -7.02
CA ASN A 30 -4.76 10.56 -8.04
C ASN A 30 -4.10 10.31 -9.41
N GLY A 31 -3.28 9.27 -9.55
CA GLY A 31 -2.59 8.88 -10.77
C GLY A 31 -1.33 9.68 -11.09
N HIS A 32 -0.88 10.57 -10.19
CA HIS A 32 0.36 11.33 -10.41
C HIS A 32 1.59 10.50 -10.10
N VAL A 33 2.51 10.41 -11.05
CA VAL A 33 3.88 9.93 -10.86
C VAL A 33 4.71 11.07 -10.28
N LEU A 34 5.47 10.81 -9.22
CA LEU A 34 6.16 11.84 -8.45
C LEU A 34 7.66 11.95 -8.74
N PHE A 35 8.17 11.12 -9.63
CA PHE A 35 9.57 11.14 -10.09
C PHE A 35 9.63 11.36 -11.61
N ASP A 36 10.80 11.73 -12.12
CA ASP A 36 11.03 11.87 -13.55
C ASP A 36 11.11 10.46 -14.19
N THR A 37 10.24 10.18 -15.14
CA THR A 37 10.05 8.86 -15.76
C THR A 37 10.19 8.95 -17.25
N GLN A 38 10.65 7.87 -17.89
CA GLN A 38 10.75 7.71 -19.34
C GLN A 38 9.47 7.12 -19.96
N SER A 39 8.43 6.86 -19.16
CA SER A 39 7.19 6.28 -19.66
C SER A 39 6.45 7.24 -20.59
N SER A 40 6.22 6.81 -21.83
CA SER A 40 5.45 7.57 -22.82
C SER A 40 3.99 7.83 -22.40
N GLU A 41 3.42 6.97 -21.57
CA GLU A 41 2.09 7.15 -21.02
C GLU A 41 2.04 8.38 -20.12
N THR A 42 3.06 8.65 -19.32
CA THR A 42 3.09 9.85 -18.44
C THR A 42 3.11 11.15 -19.21
N ASP A 43 3.70 11.18 -20.40
CA ASP A 43 3.64 12.34 -21.30
C ASP A 43 2.21 12.57 -21.81
N ILE A 44 1.53 11.48 -22.20
CA ILE A 44 0.11 11.53 -22.65
C ILE A 44 -0.79 11.97 -21.51
N LEU A 45 -0.53 11.51 -20.28
CA LEU A 45 -1.29 11.84 -19.07
C LEU A 45 -1.06 13.27 -18.58
N LYS A 46 -0.10 14.00 -19.17
CA LYS A 46 0.30 15.35 -18.75
C LYS A 46 0.60 15.41 -17.25
N ASN A 47 1.44 14.48 -16.80
CA ASN A 47 1.87 14.41 -15.42
C ASN A 47 2.80 15.58 -15.07
N GLU A 48 2.30 16.56 -14.31
CA GLU A 48 3.04 17.80 -13.97
C GLU A 48 3.54 17.81 -12.51
N ARG A 49 3.48 16.67 -11.79
CA ARG A 49 3.74 16.63 -10.34
C ARG A 49 5.01 15.91 -9.94
N ILE A 50 6.09 16.06 -10.69
CA ILE A 50 7.41 15.56 -10.27
C ILE A 50 7.82 16.26 -8.96
N LYS A 51 8.20 15.47 -7.95
CA LYS A 51 8.58 15.98 -6.62
C LYS A 51 10.02 15.66 -6.24
N TYR A 52 10.60 14.64 -6.79
CA TYR A 52 11.97 14.22 -6.53
C TYR A 52 12.62 13.58 -7.76
N ASP A 53 13.91 13.54 -7.74
CA ASP A 53 14.78 12.96 -8.77
C ASP A 53 15.75 11.95 -8.15
N ALA A 54 16.57 11.31 -8.96
CA ALA A 54 17.57 10.36 -8.51
C ALA A 54 18.57 10.97 -7.52
N ALA A 55 18.93 12.26 -7.68
CA ALA A 55 19.85 12.93 -6.76
C ALA A 55 19.26 13.08 -5.35
N THR A 56 17.96 13.33 -5.25
CA THR A 56 17.25 13.37 -3.97
C THR A 56 17.30 12.02 -3.25
N LEU A 57 17.14 10.91 -3.99
CA LEU A 57 17.22 9.57 -3.42
C LEU A 57 18.67 9.22 -3.03
N GLU A 58 19.66 9.62 -3.82
CA GLU A 58 21.06 9.44 -3.46
C GLU A 58 21.43 10.12 -2.14
N GLU A 59 20.89 11.30 -1.87
CA GLU A 59 21.10 11.97 -0.57
C GLU A 59 20.49 11.17 0.60
N LEU A 60 19.31 10.59 0.41
CA LEU A 60 18.70 9.72 1.42
C LEU A 60 19.53 8.45 1.63
N ARG A 61 20.04 7.84 0.58
CA ARG A 61 20.87 6.61 0.65
C ARG A 61 22.21 6.81 1.36
N LYS A 62 22.67 8.04 1.57
CA LYS A 62 23.84 8.33 2.42
C LYS A 62 23.55 8.13 3.90
N ILE A 63 22.28 8.09 4.30
CA ILE A 63 21.90 7.75 5.67
C ILE A 63 22.17 6.27 5.87
N LYS A 64 23.03 5.97 6.86
CA LYS A 64 23.46 4.61 7.14
C LYS A 64 22.25 3.71 7.46
N ASP A 65 22.24 2.51 6.90
CA ASP A 65 21.23 1.47 7.12
C ASP A 65 19.78 1.87 6.78
N LEU A 66 19.59 2.96 6.02
CA LEU A 66 18.26 3.38 5.58
C LEU A 66 17.74 2.48 4.46
N TYR A 67 16.55 1.92 4.66
CA TYR A 67 15.81 1.14 3.67
C TYR A 67 14.73 1.99 3.01
N LEU A 68 14.71 2.04 1.68
CA LEU A 68 13.81 2.87 0.90
C LEU A 68 12.77 2.02 0.17
N ILE A 69 11.50 2.30 0.41
CA ILE A 69 10.36 1.65 -0.23
C ILE A 69 9.66 2.67 -1.14
N ALA A 70 9.48 2.32 -2.42
CA ALA A 70 8.66 3.10 -3.34
C ALA A 70 7.21 2.59 -3.31
N ARG A 71 6.27 3.40 -2.83
CA ARG A 71 4.85 3.07 -2.85
C ARG A 71 4.23 3.48 -4.18
N ILE A 72 3.58 2.53 -4.85
CA ILE A 72 2.91 2.71 -6.14
C ILE A 72 1.44 2.29 -6.01
N VAL A 73 0.53 3.24 -6.21
CA VAL A 73 -0.90 2.95 -6.31
C VAL A 73 -1.20 2.35 -7.69
N VAL A 74 -1.87 1.18 -7.71
CA VAL A 74 -2.03 0.39 -8.94
C VAL A 74 -3.35 0.69 -9.67
N PHE A 75 -4.46 0.15 -9.19
CA PHE A 75 -5.73 0.16 -9.93
C PHE A 75 -6.65 1.33 -9.61
N GLN A 76 -6.31 2.23 -8.69
CA GLN A 76 -6.97 3.51 -8.55
C GLN A 76 -6.15 4.59 -9.25
N ASP A 77 -6.57 4.98 -10.46
CA ASP A 77 -5.84 5.94 -11.27
C ASP A 77 -6.78 6.82 -12.11
N PRO A 78 -7.19 7.97 -11.58
CA PRO A 78 -8.07 8.90 -12.29
C PRO A 78 -7.49 9.48 -13.57
N LEU A 79 -6.17 9.66 -13.67
CA LEU A 79 -5.53 10.20 -14.87
C LEU A 79 -5.56 9.19 -15.99
N PHE A 80 -5.12 7.96 -15.72
CA PHE A 80 -5.11 6.88 -16.69
C PHE A 80 -6.53 6.52 -17.12
N ALA A 81 -7.48 6.36 -16.17
CA ALA A 81 -8.86 6.00 -16.44
C ALA A 81 -9.60 7.03 -17.32
N LYS A 82 -9.36 8.33 -17.09
CA LYS A 82 -9.98 9.39 -17.92
C LYS A 82 -9.39 9.48 -19.31
N THR A 83 -8.12 9.13 -19.47
CA THR A 83 -7.38 9.17 -20.75
C THR A 83 -7.65 7.92 -21.58
N PHE A 84 -7.58 6.75 -20.97
CA PHE A 84 -7.74 5.44 -21.60
C PHE A 84 -8.99 4.75 -21.04
N LYS A 85 -10.14 5.27 -21.42
CA LYS A 85 -11.45 4.87 -20.84
C LYS A 85 -11.76 3.38 -21.02
N GLU A 86 -11.23 2.77 -22.06
CA GLU A 86 -11.34 1.35 -22.37
C GLU A 86 -10.60 0.44 -21.35
N GLU A 87 -9.70 1.02 -20.56
CA GLU A 87 -8.96 0.31 -19.52
C GLU A 87 -9.57 0.46 -18.12
N ALA A 88 -10.60 1.30 -18.02
CA ALA A 88 -11.32 1.55 -16.77
C ALA A 88 -12.57 0.67 -16.63
N ILE A 89 -12.97 0.45 -15.39
CA ILE A 89 -14.29 -0.16 -15.10
C ILE A 89 -15.39 0.77 -15.64
N PHE A 90 -16.38 0.20 -16.32
CA PHE A 90 -17.47 0.98 -16.94
C PHE A 90 -18.75 0.92 -16.13
N ASP A 91 -19.45 2.04 -16.02
CA ASP A 91 -20.77 2.18 -15.40
C ASP A 91 -21.84 2.17 -16.52
N SER A 92 -22.45 1.01 -16.74
CA SER A 92 -23.46 0.82 -17.79
C SER A 92 -24.76 1.55 -17.51
N LYS A 93 -25.06 1.86 -16.25
CA LYS A 93 -26.27 2.60 -15.86
C LYS A 93 -26.19 4.07 -16.28
N ASN A 94 -25.01 4.67 -16.15
CA ASN A 94 -24.78 6.09 -16.42
C ASN A 94 -24.02 6.32 -17.74
N ASN A 95 -23.68 5.25 -18.47
CA ASN A 95 -22.92 5.29 -19.73
C ASN A 95 -21.62 6.08 -19.63
N ARG A 96 -20.81 5.77 -18.62
CA ARG A 96 -19.52 6.44 -18.34
C ARG A 96 -18.55 5.49 -17.64
N ILE A 97 -17.28 5.90 -17.52
CA ILE A 97 -16.35 5.19 -16.65
C ILE A 97 -16.84 5.26 -15.19
N TYR A 98 -16.66 4.16 -14.46
CA TYR A 98 -17.08 4.08 -13.06
C TYR A 98 -16.23 5.00 -12.17
N SER A 99 -16.89 5.70 -11.27
CA SER A 99 -16.23 6.48 -10.23
C SER A 99 -17.03 6.48 -8.93
N GLN A 100 -16.31 6.49 -7.83
CA GLN A 100 -16.84 6.66 -6.49
C GLN A 100 -16.11 7.85 -5.84
N ASN A 101 -16.81 8.93 -5.51
CA ASN A 101 -16.24 10.14 -4.95
C ASN A 101 -15.05 10.70 -5.78
N GLU A 102 -15.20 10.75 -7.10
CA GLU A 102 -14.15 11.14 -8.05
C GLU A 102 -12.92 10.23 -8.11
N GLN A 103 -12.92 9.13 -7.39
CA GLN A 103 -11.95 8.06 -7.53
C GLN A 103 -12.36 7.16 -8.69
N TYR A 104 -11.43 6.89 -9.60
CA TYR A 104 -11.64 6.10 -10.80
C TYR A 104 -10.77 4.87 -10.74
N PHE A 105 -11.34 3.73 -11.13
CA PHE A 105 -10.66 2.44 -11.05
C PHE A 105 -10.40 1.89 -12.45
N LEU A 106 -9.18 1.41 -12.64
CA LEU A 106 -8.79 0.60 -13.79
C LEU A 106 -9.34 -0.82 -13.60
N ASP A 107 -9.58 -1.49 -14.70
CA ASP A 107 -9.93 -2.91 -14.65
C ASP A 107 -8.65 -3.73 -14.36
N PRO A 108 -8.58 -4.52 -13.27
CA PRO A 108 -7.37 -5.28 -12.96
C PRO A 108 -7.01 -6.35 -14.00
N SER A 109 -7.91 -6.71 -14.90
CA SER A 109 -7.62 -7.57 -16.06
C SER A 109 -6.99 -6.82 -17.25
N SER A 110 -6.90 -5.48 -17.17
CA SER A 110 -6.29 -4.66 -18.24
C SER A 110 -4.78 -4.86 -18.31
N GLN A 111 -4.29 -5.51 -19.34
CA GLN A 111 -2.85 -5.69 -19.56
C GLN A 111 -2.13 -4.34 -19.71
N ARG A 112 -2.72 -3.38 -20.43
CA ARG A 112 -2.13 -2.05 -20.59
C ARG A 112 -1.95 -1.32 -19.27
N ALA A 113 -2.93 -1.40 -18.36
CA ALA A 113 -2.84 -0.78 -17.05
C ALA A 113 -1.75 -1.44 -16.18
N ARG A 114 -1.60 -2.77 -16.29
CA ARG A 114 -0.53 -3.53 -15.61
C ARG A 114 0.83 -3.14 -16.16
N ASP A 115 1.02 -3.16 -17.49
CA ASP A 115 2.28 -2.85 -18.15
C ASP A 115 2.75 -1.43 -17.81
N TYR A 116 1.83 -0.46 -17.82
CA TYR A 116 2.11 0.91 -17.39
C TYR A 116 2.62 0.97 -15.96
N THR A 117 1.89 0.35 -15.03
CA THR A 117 2.29 0.37 -13.61
C THR A 117 3.62 -0.36 -13.39
N LEU A 118 3.82 -1.48 -14.08
CA LEU A 118 5.05 -2.26 -13.98
C LEU A 118 6.26 -1.48 -14.55
N SER A 119 6.08 -0.76 -15.66
CA SER A 119 7.16 0.09 -16.20
C SER A 119 7.62 1.14 -15.19
N LEU A 120 6.68 1.81 -14.52
CA LEU A 120 7.00 2.78 -13.46
C LEU A 120 7.68 2.11 -12.25
N ALA A 121 7.27 0.90 -11.90
CA ALA A 121 7.87 0.14 -10.80
C ALA A 121 9.33 -0.22 -11.08
N VAL A 122 9.62 -0.66 -12.31
CA VAL A 122 10.99 -0.96 -12.75
C VAL A 122 11.85 0.32 -12.75
N GLU A 123 11.36 1.44 -13.27
CA GLU A 123 12.08 2.71 -13.23
C GLU A 123 12.36 3.17 -11.78
N ALA A 124 11.37 3.07 -10.88
CA ALA A 124 11.57 3.40 -9.47
C ALA A 124 12.64 2.51 -8.83
N CYS A 125 12.65 1.21 -9.12
CA CYS A 125 13.70 0.29 -8.68
C CYS A 125 15.08 0.74 -9.16
N GLN A 126 15.20 1.05 -10.45
CA GLN A 126 16.46 1.51 -11.06
C GLN A 126 16.95 2.85 -10.51
N MET A 127 16.06 3.68 -9.96
CA MET A 127 16.44 4.90 -9.23
C MET A 127 17.11 4.60 -7.88
N GLY A 128 17.03 3.35 -7.38
CA GLY A 128 17.74 2.89 -6.20
C GLY A 128 16.87 2.72 -4.96
N PHE A 129 15.57 2.52 -5.11
CA PHE A 129 14.75 1.96 -4.05
C PHE A 129 15.15 0.50 -3.78
N ASN A 130 14.95 0.05 -2.55
CA ASN A 130 15.22 -1.33 -2.15
C ASN A 130 14.02 -2.25 -2.43
N GLU A 131 12.84 -1.66 -2.42
CA GLU A 131 11.55 -2.36 -2.49
C GLU A 131 10.51 -1.52 -3.22
N ILE A 132 9.64 -2.20 -3.96
CA ILE A 132 8.43 -1.61 -4.54
C ILE A 132 7.22 -2.16 -3.80
N GLN A 133 6.45 -1.26 -3.21
CA GLN A 133 5.23 -1.56 -2.48
C GLN A 133 4.01 -1.18 -3.31
N PHE A 134 3.17 -2.15 -3.62
CA PHE A 134 1.96 -1.97 -4.38
C PHE A 134 0.75 -1.76 -3.47
N ASP A 135 0.11 -0.61 -3.61
CA ASP A 135 -1.14 -0.29 -2.93
C ASP A 135 -2.30 -0.18 -3.93
N TYR A 136 -3.54 -0.27 -3.45
CA TYR A 136 -4.74 -0.34 -4.28
C TYR A 136 -4.65 -1.44 -5.36
N ILE A 137 -4.00 -2.55 -5.01
CA ILE A 137 -3.97 -3.79 -5.81
C ILE A 137 -5.26 -4.57 -5.59
N ARG A 138 -6.36 -3.99 -5.99
CA ARG A 138 -7.69 -4.49 -5.67
C ARG A 138 -8.76 -3.98 -6.61
N TYR A 139 -9.87 -4.66 -6.63
CA TYR A 139 -11.12 -4.16 -7.15
C TYR A 139 -11.73 -3.09 -6.22
N PRO A 140 -12.73 -2.30 -6.67
CA PRO A 140 -13.47 -1.37 -5.80
C PRO A 140 -14.07 -2.08 -4.58
N ASP A 141 -14.17 -1.39 -3.44
CA ASP A 141 -14.70 -1.93 -2.18
C ASP A 141 -16.14 -2.46 -2.30
N SER A 142 -16.90 -1.93 -3.24
CA SER A 142 -18.26 -2.35 -3.54
C SER A 142 -18.41 -2.56 -5.03
N THR A 143 -18.92 -3.71 -5.43
CA THR A 143 -19.25 -4.01 -6.81
C THR A 143 -20.76 -3.98 -7.01
N TYR A 144 -21.23 -3.31 -8.05
CA TYR A 144 -22.64 -3.18 -8.39
C TYR A 144 -22.92 -3.86 -9.72
N GLN A 145 -24.14 -4.35 -9.94
CA GLN A 145 -24.56 -5.05 -11.17
C GLN A 145 -24.37 -4.22 -12.46
N TYR A 146 -24.33 -2.90 -12.35
CA TYR A 146 -24.10 -2.00 -13.48
C TYR A 146 -22.63 -1.76 -13.80
N MET A 147 -21.71 -2.28 -12.99
CA MET A 147 -20.28 -2.24 -13.28
C MET A 147 -19.93 -3.33 -14.28
N VAL A 148 -19.31 -2.91 -15.37
CA VAL A 148 -18.85 -3.80 -16.44
C VAL A 148 -17.35 -3.89 -16.41
N PHE A 149 -16.84 -5.10 -16.34
CA PHE A 149 -15.44 -5.45 -16.37
C PHE A 149 -15.12 -6.13 -17.71
N LYS A 150 -13.86 -6.12 -18.11
CA LYS A 150 -13.37 -6.83 -19.32
C LYS A 150 -13.59 -8.34 -19.21
N GLU A 151 -13.48 -8.87 -17.99
CA GLU A 151 -13.73 -10.26 -17.66
C GLU A 151 -14.90 -10.42 -16.70
N LYS A 152 -15.44 -11.63 -16.60
CA LYS A 152 -16.51 -11.91 -15.63
C LYS A 152 -16.01 -11.64 -14.21
N ASN A 153 -16.70 -10.74 -13.51
CA ASN A 153 -16.41 -10.43 -12.11
C ASN A 153 -16.91 -11.56 -11.20
N ASN A 154 -16.00 -12.45 -10.83
CA ASN A 154 -16.21 -13.54 -9.88
C ASN A 154 -14.93 -13.73 -9.04
N TYR A 155 -15.02 -14.48 -7.95
CA TYR A 155 -13.90 -14.74 -7.05
C TYR A 155 -12.63 -15.18 -7.79
N LEU A 156 -12.73 -16.21 -8.64
CA LEU A 156 -11.56 -16.79 -9.32
C LEU A 156 -10.86 -15.77 -10.24
N ASN A 157 -11.62 -15.04 -11.04
CA ASN A 157 -11.03 -14.05 -11.94
C ASN A 157 -10.43 -12.87 -11.16
N ARG A 158 -11.11 -12.41 -10.10
CA ARG A 158 -10.57 -11.33 -9.28
C ARG A 158 -9.24 -11.71 -8.63
N THR A 159 -9.19 -12.86 -7.97
CA THR A 159 -7.96 -13.30 -7.29
C THR A 159 -6.84 -13.61 -8.28
N ASN A 160 -7.15 -14.25 -9.42
CA ASN A 160 -6.17 -14.52 -10.46
C ASN A 160 -5.59 -13.24 -11.06
N ASN A 161 -6.42 -12.21 -11.30
CA ASN A 161 -5.96 -10.95 -11.87
C ASN A 161 -4.99 -10.21 -10.93
N ILE A 162 -5.28 -10.20 -9.65
CA ILE A 162 -4.37 -9.59 -8.65
C ILE A 162 -3.07 -10.40 -8.56
N ASN A 163 -3.16 -11.74 -8.44
CA ASN A 163 -1.97 -12.59 -8.31
C ASN A 163 -1.10 -12.59 -9.56
N SER A 164 -1.69 -12.61 -10.75
CA SER A 164 -0.92 -12.54 -12.00
C SER A 164 -0.11 -11.25 -12.07
N PHE A 165 -0.73 -10.11 -11.72
CA PHE A 165 -0.01 -8.83 -11.67
C PHE A 165 1.16 -8.87 -10.67
N LEU A 166 0.93 -9.37 -9.46
CA LEU A 166 1.98 -9.45 -8.43
C LEU A 166 3.11 -10.40 -8.83
N GLY A 167 2.77 -11.54 -9.44
CA GLY A 167 3.76 -12.50 -9.95
C GLY A 167 4.61 -11.92 -11.08
N GLU A 168 3.99 -11.25 -12.06
CA GLU A 168 4.69 -10.53 -13.13
C GLU A 168 5.61 -9.45 -12.56
N ALA A 169 5.12 -8.69 -11.58
CA ALA A 169 5.89 -7.65 -10.91
C ALA A 169 7.08 -8.23 -10.13
N LYS A 170 6.89 -9.29 -9.37
CA LYS A 170 7.96 -9.96 -8.62
C LYS A 170 9.06 -10.45 -9.55
N GLU A 171 8.68 -11.11 -10.65
CA GLU A 171 9.65 -11.59 -11.63
C GLU A 171 10.47 -10.45 -12.26
N ALA A 172 9.81 -9.35 -12.63
CA ALA A 172 10.47 -8.21 -13.25
C ALA A 172 11.38 -7.47 -12.26
N LEU A 173 10.88 -7.18 -11.06
CA LEU A 173 11.60 -6.39 -10.05
C LEU A 173 12.76 -7.13 -9.41
N HIS A 174 12.66 -8.46 -9.22
CA HIS A 174 13.78 -9.28 -8.76
C HIS A 174 14.95 -9.25 -9.76
N LYS A 175 14.69 -9.17 -11.07
CA LYS A 175 15.75 -9.02 -12.09
C LYS A 175 16.49 -7.69 -11.95
N GLU A 176 15.81 -6.65 -11.47
CA GLU A 176 16.39 -5.33 -11.21
C GLU A 176 16.99 -5.22 -9.79
N GLY A 177 16.80 -6.23 -8.93
CA GLY A 177 17.34 -6.31 -7.58
C GLY A 177 16.47 -5.69 -6.49
N CYS A 178 15.18 -5.41 -6.77
CA CYS A 178 14.23 -4.91 -5.78
C CYS A 178 13.33 -6.02 -5.24
N LEU A 179 12.98 -5.91 -3.96
CA LEU A 179 11.94 -6.72 -3.33
C LEU A 179 10.55 -6.14 -3.64
N VAL A 180 9.53 -6.98 -3.45
CA VAL A 180 8.13 -6.63 -3.75
C VAL A 180 7.27 -6.80 -2.51
N SER A 181 6.46 -5.79 -2.21
CA SER A 181 5.45 -5.88 -1.16
C SER A 181 4.06 -5.46 -1.65
N ALA A 182 3.05 -5.91 -0.92
CA ALA A 182 1.65 -5.67 -1.22
C ALA A 182 0.91 -5.12 -0.01
N ASP A 183 0.24 -3.98 -0.18
CA ASP A 183 -0.68 -3.44 0.81
C ASP A 183 -2.03 -4.15 0.67
N ILE A 184 -2.45 -4.81 1.73
CA ILE A 184 -3.71 -5.53 1.76
C ILE A 184 -4.62 -4.98 2.86
N PHE A 185 -5.92 -5.14 2.70
CA PHE A 185 -6.84 -4.77 3.78
C PHE A 185 -6.62 -5.66 5.01
N GLY A 186 -6.67 -5.06 6.20
CA GLY A 186 -6.45 -5.77 7.46
C GLY A 186 -7.40 -6.94 7.67
N PHE A 187 -8.67 -6.84 7.21
CA PHE A 187 -9.64 -7.92 7.33
C PHE A 187 -9.29 -9.17 6.50
N ILE A 188 -8.38 -9.06 5.52
CA ILE A 188 -7.90 -10.20 4.73
C ILE A 188 -7.12 -11.19 5.61
N LEU A 189 -6.53 -10.74 6.71
CA LEU A 189 -5.89 -11.64 7.66
C LEU A 189 -6.90 -12.56 8.37
N THR A 190 -8.13 -12.09 8.57
CA THR A 190 -9.18 -12.81 9.31
C THR A 190 -10.19 -13.51 8.40
N ASN A 191 -10.34 -13.03 7.16
CA ASN A 191 -11.35 -13.51 6.22
C ASN A 191 -10.73 -14.47 5.18
N THR A 192 -11.35 -15.63 4.98
CA THR A 192 -10.92 -16.62 3.98
C THR A 192 -11.37 -16.30 2.55
N GLU A 193 -12.33 -15.38 2.40
CA GLU A 193 -12.80 -14.91 1.09
C GLU A 193 -12.07 -13.62 0.69
N ASP A 194 -12.11 -13.27 -0.59
CA ASP A 194 -11.44 -12.09 -1.15
C ASP A 194 -12.14 -10.75 -0.82
N GLY A 195 -13.20 -10.77 -0.02
CA GLY A 195 -13.99 -9.57 0.30
C GLY A 195 -14.64 -8.90 -0.91
N GLY A 196 -14.64 -9.54 -2.09
CA GLY A 196 -15.09 -8.96 -3.35
C GLY A 196 -14.07 -8.05 -4.02
N ILE A 197 -12.87 -7.91 -3.45
CA ILE A 197 -11.82 -7.00 -3.91
C ILE A 197 -10.64 -7.69 -4.60
N GLY A 198 -10.64 -9.03 -4.65
CA GLY A 198 -9.60 -9.83 -5.31
C GLY A 198 -8.38 -10.12 -4.46
N GLN A 199 -8.33 -9.66 -3.21
CA GLN A 199 -7.24 -9.97 -2.29
C GLN A 199 -7.51 -11.30 -1.57
N ASN A 200 -6.71 -12.30 -1.84
CA ASN A 200 -6.73 -13.58 -1.13
C ASN A 200 -5.36 -13.81 -0.48
N LEU A 201 -5.34 -14.03 0.83
CA LEU A 201 -4.11 -14.07 1.61
C LEU A 201 -3.15 -15.15 1.12
N GLU A 202 -3.66 -16.37 0.96
CA GLU A 202 -2.86 -17.55 0.64
C GLU A 202 -2.14 -17.42 -0.71
N THR A 203 -2.78 -16.78 -1.67
CA THR A 203 -2.20 -16.61 -3.01
C THR A 203 -1.29 -15.37 -3.10
N ILE A 204 -1.59 -14.32 -2.33
CA ILE A 204 -0.76 -13.11 -2.32
C ILE A 204 0.60 -13.40 -1.67
N ILE A 205 0.66 -14.14 -0.56
CA ILE A 205 1.94 -14.46 0.12
C ILE A 205 2.91 -15.24 -0.77
N GLU A 206 2.41 -16.01 -1.74
CA GLU A 206 3.26 -16.69 -2.72
C GLU A 206 3.83 -15.74 -3.78
N SER A 207 3.13 -14.63 -4.03
CA SER A 207 3.42 -13.71 -5.13
C SER A 207 4.23 -12.47 -4.74
N VAL A 208 4.56 -12.28 -3.47
CA VAL A 208 5.34 -11.14 -2.97
C VAL A 208 6.42 -11.56 -1.98
N ASP A 209 7.29 -10.64 -1.58
CA ASP A 209 8.29 -10.86 -0.53
C ASP A 209 7.76 -10.46 0.84
N PHE A 210 6.93 -9.40 0.89
CA PHE A 210 6.24 -8.94 2.10
C PHE A 210 4.78 -8.63 1.84
N ILE A 211 3.95 -8.83 2.84
CA ILE A 211 2.61 -8.26 2.89
C ILE A 211 2.55 -7.20 3.99
N SER A 212 1.86 -6.10 3.68
CA SER A 212 1.63 -5.00 4.62
C SER A 212 0.13 -4.84 4.86
N PRO A 213 -0.47 -5.67 5.73
CA PRO A 213 -1.88 -5.55 6.06
C PRO A 213 -2.14 -4.25 6.81
N MET A 214 -3.15 -3.50 6.39
CA MET A 214 -3.59 -2.25 7.00
C MET A 214 -4.46 -2.55 8.23
N VAL A 215 -3.81 -2.89 9.35
CA VAL A 215 -4.47 -3.28 10.60
C VAL A 215 -4.83 -2.04 11.43
N TYR A 216 -5.71 -1.21 10.90
CA TYR A 216 -6.13 0.04 11.53
C TYR A 216 -7.34 -0.18 12.43
N PRO A 217 -7.22 -0.05 13.77
CA PRO A 217 -8.34 -0.28 14.69
C PRO A 217 -9.61 0.50 14.34
N SER A 218 -9.48 1.74 13.82
CA SER A 218 -10.61 2.56 13.39
C SER A 218 -11.36 2.03 12.16
N HIS A 219 -10.77 1.11 11.39
CA HIS A 219 -11.35 0.56 10.17
C HIS A 219 -12.07 -0.78 10.38
N TYR A 220 -11.95 -1.36 11.56
CA TYR A 220 -12.72 -2.55 11.93
C TYR A 220 -14.13 -2.16 12.38
N SER A 221 -15.11 -2.95 11.98
CA SER A 221 -16.52 -2.74 12.37
C SER A 221 -16.72 -2.94 13.86
N ASN A 222 -17.72 -2.27 14.42
CA ASN A 222 -18.13 -2.47 15.81
C ASN A 222 -18.42 -3.96 16.07
N GLY A 223 -17.88 -4.48 17.18
CA GLY A 223 -17.98 -5.89 17.54
C GLY A 223 -16.82 -6.77 17.03
N SER A 224 -15.94 -6.27 16.14
CA SER A 224 -14.77 -7.01 15.69
C SER A 224 -13.88 -7.38 16.88
N PHE A 225 -13.34 -8.61 16.85
CA PHE A 225 -12.49 -9.18 17.90
C PHE A 225 -13.13 -9.15 19.30
N GLY A 226 -14.47 -9.05 19.40
CA GLY A 226 -15.20 -8.97 20.65
C GLY A 226 -15.31 -7.57 21.27
N TYR A 227 -14.76 -6.55 20.64
CA TYR A 227 -14.78 -5.17 21.12
C TYR A 227 -15.90 -4.36 20.45
N GLN A 228 -16.80 -3.77 21.24
CA GLN A 228 -17.87 -2.94 20.70
C GLN A 228 -17.34 -1.74 19.91
N TYR A 229 -16.20 -1.18 20.33
CA TYR A 229 -15.51 -0.07 19.67
C TYR A 229 -14.02 -0.44 19.48
N PRO A 230 -13.66 -1.13 18.40
CA PRO A 230 -12.28 -1.60 18.17
C PRO A 230 -11.23 -0.48 18.26
N ASN A 231 -11.58 0.73 17.82
CA ASN A 231 -10.66 1.89 17.86
C ASN A 231 -10.20 2.28 19.29
N ASN A 232 -10.90 1.83 20.32
CA ASN A 232 -10.52 2.10 21.72
C ASN A 232 -9.62 0.99 22.31
N HIS A 233 -9.24 0.01 21.52
CA HIS A 233 -8.46 -1.18 21.90
C HIS A 233 -7.35 -1.44 20.89
N PRO A 234 -6.41 -0.48 20.70
CA PRO A 234 -5.43 -0.56 19.62
C PRO A 234 -4.51 -1.79 19.73
N TYR A 235 -3.99 -2.08 20.92
CA TYR A 235 -3.13 -3.25 21.11
C TYR A 235 -3.85 -4.56 20.80
N GLU A 236 -5.03 -4.77 21.41
CA GLU A 236 -5.75 -6.03 21.31
C GLU A 236 -6.24 -6.29 19.88
N VAL A 237 -6.72 -5.25 19.20
CA VAL A 237 -7.23 -5.37 17.82
C VAL A 237 -6.10 -5.67 16.85
N VAL A 238 -4.99 -4.96 16.94
CA VAL A 238 -3.81 -5.21 16.11
C VAL A 238 -3.25 -6.60 16.42
N SER A 239 -3.07 -6.94 17.70
CA SER A 239 -2.56 -8.24 18.14
C SER A 239 -3.43 -9.39 17.63
N ALA A 240 -4.77 -9.29 17.72
CA ALA A 240 -5.69 -10.32 17.25
C ALA A 240 -5.61 -10.48 15.71
N ALA A 241 -5.63 -9.37 14.95
CA ALA A 241 -5.53 -9.42 13.50
C ALA A 241 -4.21 -10.07 13.02
N LEU A 242 -3.10 -9.73 13.67
CA LEU A 242 -1.79 -10.32 13.34
C LEU A 242 -1.73 -11.81 13.70
N ASN A 243 -2.32 -12.21 14.83
CA ASN A 243 -2.43 -13.63 15.20
C ASN A 243 -3.20 -14.43 14.13
N ASP A 244 -4.34 -13.92 13.67
CA ASP A 244 -5.12 -14.58 12.61
C ASP A 244 -4.26 -14.81 11.35
N GLY A 245 -3.46 -13.81 10.95
CA GLY A 245 -2.55 -13.95 9.81
C GLY A 245 -1.47 -15.03 10.02
N LEU A 246 -0.85 -15.04 11.20
CA LEU A 246 0.18 -16.04 11.56
C LEU A 246 -0.42 -17.45 11.65
N GLU A 247 -1.60 -17.62 12.25
CA GLU A 247 -2.32 -18.89 12.34
C GLU A 247 -2.73 -19.42 10.97
N ARG A 248 -2.98 -18.54 9.99
CA ARG A 248 -3.22 -18.89 8.57
C ARG A 248 -1.96 -19.19 7.78
N GLY A 249 -0.80 -19.18 8.42
CA GLY A 249 0.47 -19.62 7.84
C GLY A 249 1.28 -18.53 7.15
N VAL A 250 0.98 -17.24 7.38
CA VAL A 250 1.86 -16.16 6.92
C VAL A 250 3.19 -16.27 7.69
N PRO A 251 4.34 -16.41 7.00
CA PRO A 251 5.62 -16.41 7.67
C PRO A 251 5.88 -15.07 8.38
N GLU A 252 6.40 -15.09 9.61
CA GLU A 252 6.73 -13.88 10.37
C GLU A 252 7.59 -12.90 9.55
N ILE A 253 8.58 -13.39 8.83
CA ILE A 253 9.48 -12.59 8.00
C ILE A 253 8.78 -11.87 6.85
N GLN A 254 7.60 -12.34 6.40
CA GLN A 254 6.82 -11.72 5.34
C GLN A 254 5.75 -10.76 5.86
N LEU A 255 5.38 -10.88 7.14
CA LEU A 255 4.29 -10.10 7.74
C LEU A 255 4.81 -8.80 8.32
N ARG A 256 4.57 -7.69 7.63
CA ARG A 256 5.01 -6.35 8.04
C ARG A 256 3.83 -5.37 7.99
N PRO A 257 2.99 -5.31 9.05
CA PRO A 257 1.76 -4.53 9.05
C PRO A 257 1.99 -3.03 8.88
N PHE A 258 1.02 -2.36 8.23
CA PHE A 258 0.81 -0.94 8.41
C PHE A 258 -0.02 -0.69 9.67
N LEU A 259 0.55 0.08 10.59
CA LEU A 259 -0.05 0.50 11.85
C LEU A 259 -0.68 1.89 11.72
N GLN A 260 -1.74 2.14 12.49
CA GLN A 260 -2.47 3.39 12.45
C GLN A 260 -1.71 4.50 13.19
N GLY A 261 -1.26 5.52 12.45
CA GLY A 261 -0.64 6.73 12.98
C GLY A 261 -1.49 7.99 12.82
N PHE A 262 -2.80 7.85 12.55
CA PHE A 262 -3.78 8.92 12.38
C PHE A 262 -4.95 8.72 13.34
N TRP A 263 -5.59 9.81 13.81
CA TRP A 263 -6.73 9.79 14.76
C TRP A 263 -6.46 9.07 16.08
N HIS A 264 -5.23 8.75 16.36
CA HIS A 264 -4.76 8.10 17.57
C HIS A 264 -3.89 9.04 18.38
N SER A 265 -3.93 8.89 19.71
CA SER A 265 -2.97 9.55 20.59
C SER A 265 -1.59 8.90 20.48
N ILE A 266 -0.56 9.53 21.08
CA ILE A 266 0.77 8.94 21.17
C ILE A 266 0.72 7.56 21.87
N ALA A 267 -0.08 7.43 22.91
CA ALA A 267 -0.25 6.17 23.63
C ALA A 267 -0.83 5.08 22.74
N ASP A 268 -1.92 5.38 22.00
CA ASP A 268 -2.56 4.41 21.10
C ASP A 268 -1.61 3.96 19.97
N VAL A 269 -0.78 4.87 19.44
CA VAL A 269 0.23 4.53 18.43
C VAL A 269 1.29 3.60 19.01
N LYS A 270 1.73 3.84 20.26
CA LYS A 270 2.66 2.95 20.96
C LYS A 270 2.07 1.56 21.19
N GLU A 271 0.80 1.48 21.56
CA GLU A 271 0.09 0.21 21.71
C GLU A 271 0.02 -0.56 20.38
N ASN A 272 -0.22 0.14 19.25
CA ASN A 272 -0.14 -0.51 17.94
C ASN A 272 1.26 -1.10 17.66
N ILE A 273 2.32 -0.35 17.98
CA ILE A 273 3.71 -0.79 17.79
C ILE A 273 4.01 -2.00 18.68
N GLU A 274 3.67 -1.91 19.97
CA GLU A 274 3.89 -2.99 20.95
C GLU A 274 3.22 -4.30 20.50
N ALA A 275 2.00 -4.22 19.97
CA ALA A 275 1.28 -5.39 19.45
C ALA A 275 2.00 -6.11 18.30
N ALA A 276 2.77 -5.39 17.48
CA ALA A 276 3.60 -5.98 16.43
C ALA A 276 4.94 -6.47 16.98
N GLU A 277 5.60 -5.67 17.84
CA GLU A 277 6.90 -6.02 18.44
C GLU A 277 6.84 -7.25 19.34
N ASP A 278 5.73 -7.45 20.07
CA ASP A 278 5.49 -8.63 20.91
C ASP A 278 5.43 -9.95 20.10
N LYS A 279 5.25 -9.84 18.78
CA LYS A 279 5.27 -10.95 17.84
C LYS A 279 6.57 -11.04 17.02
N ASN A 280 7.57 -10.22 17.36
CA ASN A 280 8.82 -10.05 16.62
C ASN A 280 8.61 -9.67 15.14
N LEU A 281 7.56 -8.90 14.84
CA LEU A 281 7.28 -8.44 13.49
C LEU A 281 7.86 -7.04 13.26
N ASP A 282 8.45 -6.84 12.08
CA ASP A 282 8.69 -5.51 11.55
C ASP A 282 7.36 -4.81 11.23
N TRP A 283 7.36 -3.49 11.26
CA TRP A 283 6.13 -2.72 11.04
C TRP A 283 6.39 -1.42 10.28
N LEU A 284 5.32 -0.89 9.69
CA LEU A 284 5.26 0.43 9.07
C LEU A 284 4.16 1.25 9.76
N ILE A 285 4.29 2.58 9.79
CA ILE A 285 3.22 3.47 10.27
C ILE A 285 2.69 4.30 9.13
N TRP A 286 1.36 4.31 8.99
CA TRP A 286 0.67 5.20 8.07
C TRP A 286 0.10 6.41 8.78
N ASN A 287 0.40 7.60 8.25
CA ASN A 287 -0.24 8.86 8.64
C ASN A 287 -0.57 9.68 7.40
N ILE A 288 -1.86 9.96 7.20
CA ILE A 288 -2.38 10.65 6.01
C ILE A 288 -1.77 12.04 5.79
N LEU A 289 -1.34 12.70 6.86
CA LEU A 289 -0.67 14.01 6.80
C LEU A 289 0.85 13.90 6.70
N SER A 290 1.40 12.67 6.73
CA SER A 290 2.85 12.40 6.80
C SER A 290 3.51 13.23 7.93
N THR A 291 2.88 13.25 9.11
CA THR A 291 3.39 13.87 10.33
C THR A 291 3.57 12.80 11.38
N TYR A 292 4.76 12.74 11.94
CA TYR A 292 5.15 11.73 12.91
C TYR A 292 5.78 12.41 14.12
N GLU A 293 5.38 11.99 15.31
CA GLU A 293 5.96 12.48 16.56
C GLU A 293 7.13 11.57 16.97
N LEU A 294 8.24 12.17 17.43
CA LEU A 294 9.39 11.40 17.91
C LEU A 294 8.98 10.42 19.01
N ASP A 295 8.05 10.84 19.85
CA ASP A 295 7.56 10.06 21.00
C ASP A 295 6.82 8.77 20.60
N TYR A 296 6.37 8.60 19.37
CA TYR A 296 5.84 7.32 18.89
C TYR A 296 6.86 6.20 19.03
N PHE A 297 8.13 6.50 18.79
CA PHE A 297 9.23 5.55 18.62
C PHE A 297 10.16 5.47 19.82
N THR A 298 9.93 6.25 20.86
CA THR A 298 10.71 6.18 22.11
C THR A 298 10.06 5.21 23.08
N LYS A 299 10.85 4.29 23.66
CA LYS A 299 10.36 3.41 24.72
C LYS A 299 9.88 4.27 25.89
N LEU A 300 8.77 3.90 26.51
CA LEU A 300 8.39 4.47 27.80
C LEU A 300 9.51 4.12 28.79
N GLU A 301 10.13 5.14 29.40
CA GLU A 301 11.03 4.89 30.53
C GLU A 301 10.21 4.23 31.63
N SER A 302 10.56 2.99 31.95
CA SER A 302 9.91 2.16 32.98
C SER A 302 10.24 2.66 34.39
#